data_ee3c40316ffb6b0f5f5729f487ddc369
#
_entry.id   ee3c40316ffb6b0f5f5729f487ddc369
#
_cell.length_a   1.000
_cell.length_b   1.000
_cell.length_c   1.000
_cell.angle_alpha   90.00
_cell.angle_beta   90.00
_cell.angle_gamma   90.00
#
_symmetry.space_group_name_H-M   'P 1'
#
loop_
_entity.id
_entity.type
_entity.pdbx_description
1 polymer ?
#
loop_
_entity_poly.entity_id
_entity_poly.type
_entity_poly.pdbx_seq_one_letter_code
_entity_poly.pdbx_strand_id
1 'polypeptide(L)'
;MTLSHPYRRLLLLSMALLLVYIGGSAQGNRRIREHEVQREETVYSIARKYNVPIEKVYELNPWARQQIKVGDKLIIPSALATTPQATTSQKGRKHRVESGETLYGISRNYGIDLVDLLRANPGVTSTNVQVGMELVIPSAKADSPVISDPAPAPQEPTAPSQVAAGQTRILMLLPLKQDKHYVEFYEGFLLGMYQLKKAGISMQLTTLDVPSDAALNAYIEEGKLRGKDLVFGGVTESQIRAIAGASGYSYYIIPFSKAGALETGDGRVVLANAHTATILGRVIPAFVQRYRGKEVIFTHRSGDTEDSFVTQLRTALSRAGVSSRSIEVGRGAVGGLGNNAVVVPISPDRNLALATMAAIGTQTAGISLFGYPQWQSYGTNFQQSLRRYNTTIYSSFFFDPTLAESKDFLSQFTGWFSHKVSNSYPKYSVLGYDLARYFIRAYSMYGQNFVNSMSSIPSDGLQLDFHLQRGEGNIYTNDRFFFVNYPSSGAILREAH
;
A
#
# COMPACT_ATOMS: atom_id res chain seq x y z
N MET A 1 -61.17 -26.76 7.81
CA MET A 1 -61.49 -25.48 8.46
C MET A 1 -61.05 -24.39 7.52
N THR A 2 -61.99 -23.83 6.81
CA THR A 2 -61.83 -22.81 5.75
C THR A 2 -61.77 -21.42 6.39
N LEU A 3 -60.68 -20.74 6.26
CA LEU A 3 -60.54 -19.34 6.66
C LEU A 3 -61.01 -18.43 5.55
N SER A 4 -61.97 -17.55 5.93
CA SER A 4 -62.80 -16.69 5.12
C SER A 4 -62.06 -15.50 4.49
N HIS A 5 -62.57 -15.09 3.35
CA HIS A 5 -62.17 -14.07 2.41
C HIS A 5 -62.50 -12.59 2.81
N PRO A 6 -61.74 -11.92 3.67
CA PRO A 6 -61.74 -10.46 3.54
C PRO A 6 -60.43 -9.83 3.11
N TYR A 7 -59.29 -10.52 3.22
CA TYR A 7 -57.97 -9.89 2.95
C TYR A 7 -57.57 -9.83 1.47
N ARG A 8 -58.26 -10.58 0.62
CA ARG A 8 -57.97 -10.59 -0.84
C ARG A 8 -58.51 -9.33 -1.55
N ARG A 9 -59.49 -8.62 -0.97
CA ARG A 9 -60.05 -7.38 -1.54
C ARG A 9 -59.26 -6.12 -1.15
N LEU A 10 -58.53 -6.14 -0.04
CA LEU A 10 -57.65 -5.01 0.37
C LEU A 10 -56.36 -4.93 -0.42
N LEU A 11 -55.82 -6.08 -0.85
CA LEU A 11 -54.57 -6.11 -1.65
C LEU A 11 -54.79 -5.68 -3.11
N LEU A 12 -55.97 -5.88 -3.66
CA LEU A 12 -56.32 -5.44 -5.02
C LEU A 12 -56.71 -3.97 -5.10
N LEU A 13 -57.17 -3.35 -4.00
CA LEU A 13 -57.46 -1.92 -3.93
C LEU A 13 -56.19 -1.07 -3.69
N SER A 14 -55.20 -1.59 -3.04
CA SER A 14 -53.90 -0.89 -2.89
C SER A 14 -53.07 -0.88 -4.18
N MET A 15 -53.21 -1.89 -5.03
CA MET A 15 -52.59 -1.95 -6.35
C MET A 15 -53.27 -1.08 -7.41
N ALA A 16 -54.57 -0.82 -7.26
CA ALA A 16 -55.33 0.05 -8.17
C ALA A 16 -55.15 1.55 -7.84
N LEU A 17 -54.85 1.92 -6.58
CA LEU A 17 -54.61 3.32 -6.21
C LEU A 17 -53.20 3.81 -6.59
N LEU A 18 -52.22 2.89 -6.82
CA LEU A 18 -50.87 3.24 -7.27
C LEU A 18 -50.81 3.52 -8.79
N LEU A 19 -51.83 3.10 -9.54
CA LEU A 19 -51.91 3.30 -11.01
C LEU A 19 -52.59 4.59 -11.44
N VAL A 20 -53.23 5.33 -10.51
CA VAL A 20 -53.96 6.57 -10.83
C VAL A 20 -53.13 7.84 -10.54
N TYR A 21 -51.98 7.75 -9.91
CA TYR A 21 -51.11 8.92 -9.62
C TYR A 21 -50.01 9.17 -10.67
N ILE A 22 -50.01 8.48 -11.81
CA ILE A 22 -49.08 8.70 -12.93
C ILE A 22 -49.82 9.15 -14.20
N GLY A 23 -50.80 10.01 -14.03
CA GLY A 23 -51.54 10.64 -15.13
C GLY A 23 -51.55 12.16 -14.99
N GLY A 24 -50.42 12.83 -15.30
CA GLY A 24 -50.36 14.30 -15.31
C GLY A 24 -49.04 14.82 -15.87
N SER A 25 -49.00 14.99 -17.19
CA SER A 25 -48.19 15.91 -18.00
C SER A 25 -46.70 16.04 -17.76
N ALA A 26 -45.86 15.51 -18.68
CA ALA A 26 -44.97 16.27 -19.55
C ALA A 26 -44.10 15.29 -20.37
N GLN A 27 -44.14 15.43 -21.66
CA GLN A 27 -43.35 14.72 -22.67
C GLN A 27 -41.88 14.76 -22.38
N GLY A 28 -41.29 13.58 -22.11
CA GLY A 28 -39.88 13.30 -22.08
C GLY A 28 -39.71 11.78 -22.16
N ASN A 29 -39.35 11.30 -23.35
CA ASN A 29 -39.23 9.88 -23.67
C ASN A 29 -38.10 9.22 -22.85
N ARG A 30 -38.32 8.94 -21.56
CA ARG A 30 -37.39 8.21 -20.69
C ARG A 30 -37.57 6.72 -20.97
N ARG A 31 -36.75 6.17 -21.84
CA ARG A 31 -36.65 4.73 -21.99
C ARG A 31 -35.94 4.17 -20.74
N ILE A 32 -36.73 3.59 -19.85
CA ILE A 32 -36.28 2.83 -18.68
C ILE A 32 -36.01 1.42 -19.16
N ARG A 33 -34.86 0.84 -18.75
CA ARG A 33 -34.52 -0.55 -19.02
C ARG A 33 -34.54 -1.31 -17.69
N GLU A 34 -35.02 -2.55 -17.72
CA GLU A 34 -34.91 -3.49 -16.60
C GLU A 34 -33.71 -4.41 -16.81
N HIS A 35 -32.93 -4.65 -15.74
CA HIS A 35 -31.84 -5.60 -15.74
C HIS A 35 -32.06 -6.62 -14.62
N GLU A 36 -32.09 -7.91 -14.96
CA GLU A 36 -32.12 -9.00 -14.00
C GLU A 36 -30.70 -9.39 -13.61
N VAL A 37 -30.43 -9.30 -12.31
CA VAL A 37 -29.09 -9.58 -11.73
C VAL A 37 -28.68 -11.00 -11.98
N GLN A 38 -27.56 -11.20 -12.66
CA GLN A 38 -26.95 -12.48 -12.95
C GLN A 38 -25.94 -12.86 -11.87
N ARG A 39 -25.50 -14.13 -11.88
CA ARG A 39 -24.45 -14.62 -10.98
C ARG A 39 -23.18 -13.78 -11.12
N GLU A 40 -22.60 -13.35 -9.98
CA GLU A 40 -21.39 -12.53 -9.90
C GLU A 40 -21.56 -11.07 -10.36
N GLU A 41 -22.76 -10.60 -10.71
CA GLU A 41 -22.98 -9.20 -10.99
C GLU A 41 -23.15 -8.39 -9.69
N THR A 42 -22.68 -7.15 -9.72
CA THR A 42 -22.84 -6.14 -8.68
C THR A 42 -23.56 -4.92 -9.25
N VAL A 43 -24.17 -4.09 -8.40
CA VAL A 43 -24.80 -2.84 -8.89
C VAL A 43 -23.78 -1.99 -9.66
N TYR A 44 -22.52 -2.01 -9.25
CA TYR A 44 -21.46 -1.31 -9.95
C TYR A 44 -21.20 -1.89 -11.36
N SER A 45 -21.05 -3.22 -11.49
CA SER A 45 -20.82 -3.85 -12.80
C SER A 45 -22.01 -3.64 -13.74
N ILE A 46 -23.23 -3.63 -13.21
CA ILE A 46 -24.46 -3.37 -13.96
C ILE A 46 -24.52 -1.91 -14.42
N ALA A 47 -24.25 -0.94 -13.53
CA ALA A 47 -24.20 0.48 -13.86
C ALA A 47 -23.17 0.75 -14.98
N ARG A 48 -22.01 0.11 -14.90
CA ARG A 48 -20.95 0.19 -15.91
C ARG A 48 -21.37 -0.44 -17.24
N LYS A 49 -22.02 -1.60 -17.21
CA LYS A 49 -22.53 -2.31 -18.40
C LYS A 49 -23.49 -1.43 -19.22
N TYR A 50 -24.27 -0.60 -18.53
CA TYR A 50 -25.23 0.30 -19.17
C TYR A 50 -24.70 1.73 -19.35
N ASN A 51 -23.46 1.99 -18.98
CA ASN A 51 -22.81 3.31 -19.04
C ASN A 51 -23.62 4.40 -18.34
N VAL A 52 -24.09 4.10 -17.12
CA VAL A 52 -24.86 5.03 -16.28
C VAL A 52 -24.16 5.20 -14.93
N PRO A 53 -24.23 6.39 -14.31
CA PRO A 53 -23.72 6.58 -12.95
C PRO A 53 -24.40 5.64 -11.96
N ILE A 54 -23.64 5.01 -11.08
CA ILE A 54 -24.17 4.06 -10.08
C ILE A 54 -25.23 4.71 -9.19
N GLU A 55 -25.05 5.99 -8.87
CA GLU A 55 -26.00 6.76 -8.06
C GLU A 55 -27.38 6.83 -8.73
N LYS A 56 -27.43 6.94 -10.05
CA LYS A 56 -28.68 6.94 -10.80
C LYS A 56 -29.38 5.58 -10.78
N VAL A 57 -28.60 4.49 -10.67
CA VAL A 57 -29.17 3.15 -10.43
C VAL A 57 -29.73 3.07 -9.03
N TYR A 58 -29.03 3.58 -8.01
CA TYR A 58 -29.52 3.61 -6.63
C TYR A 58 -30.72 4.54 -6.42
N GLU A 59 -30.79 5.68 -7.15
CA GLU A 59 -31.96 6.56 -7.11
C GLU A 59 -33.25 5.83 -7.55
N LEU A 60 -33.12 4.97 -8.57
CA LEU A 60 -34.22 4.18 -9.09
C LEU A 60 -34.48 2.88 -8.31
N ASN A 61 -33.48 2.42 -7.56
CA ASN A 61 -33.50 1.16 -6.80
C ASN A 61 -32.92 1.38 -5.40
N PRO A 62 -33.53 2.15 -4.49
CA PRO A 62 -32.96 2.49 -3.18
C PRO A 62 -32.59 1.26 -2.34
N TRP A 63 -33.35 0.17 -2.48
CA TRP A 63 -33.13 -1.09 -1.79
C TRP A 63 -31.82 -1.78 -2.19
N ALA A 64 -31.33 -1.56 -3.40
CA ALA A 64 -30.09 -2.15 -3.91
C ALA A 64 -28.81 -1.64 -3.21
N ARG A 65 -28.91 -0.59 -2.37
CA ARG A 65 -27.81 -0.13 -1.52
C ARG A 65 -27.44 -1.11 -0.40
N GLN A 66 -28.38 -1.94 0.04
CA GLN A 66 -28.15 -2.90 1.11
C GLN A 66 -27.56 -4.20 0.55
N GLN A 67 -28.23 -4.82 -0.40
CA GLN A 67 -27.78 -6.05 -1.04
C GLN A 67 -28.61 -6.32 -2.29
N ILE A 68 -27.99 -6.87 -3.34
CA ILE A 68 -28.67 -7.46 -4.50
C ILE A 68 -28.43 -8.98 -4.53
N LYS A 69 -29.37 -9.73 -5.09
CA LYS A 69 -29.30 -11.20 -5.25
C LYS A 69 -29.56 -11.54 -6.71
N VAL A 70 -29.08 -12.70 -7.13
CA VAL A 70 -29.37 -13.25 -8.45
C VAL A 70 -30.89 -13.37 -8.64
N GLY A 71 -31.39 -12.85 -9.76
CA GLY A 71 -32.82 -12.78 -10.07
C GLY A 71 -33.51 -11.47 -9.67
N ASP A 72 -32.83 -10.59 -8.90
CA ASP A 72 -33.38 -9.26 -8.61
C ASP A 72 -33.43 -8.41 -9.88
N LYS A 73 -34.48 -7.59 -10.00
CA LYS A 73 -34.66 -6.71 -11.16
C LYS A 73 -34.35 -5.26 -10.80
N LEU A 74 -33.33 -4.72 -11.46
CA LEU A 74 -32.91 -3.33 -11.33
C LEU A 74 -33.46 -2.47 -12.46
N ILE A 75 -33.99 -1.32 -12.12
CA ILE A 75 -34.37 -0.29 -13.06
C ILE A 75 -33.15 0.51 -13.44
N ILE A 76 -32.81 0.52 -14.72
CA ILE A 76 -31.60 1.18 -15.24
C ILE A 76 -32.04 2.42 -16.03
N PRO A 77 -31.52 3.62 -15.72
CA PRO A 77 -31.80 4.82 -16.50
C PRO A 77 -31.20 4.69 -17.91
N SER A 78 -31.91 5.23 -18.91
CA SER A 78 -31.35 5.31 -20.28
C SER A 78 -30.21 6.33 -20.30
N ALA A 79 -29.10 5.98 -20.91
CA ALA A 79 -27.97 6.92 -21.09
C ALA A 79 -28.45 8.15 -21.89
N LEU A 80 -28.35 9.32 -21.28
CA LEU A 80 -28.53 10.59 -21.97
C LEU A 80 -27.27 10.86 -22.80
N ALA A 81 -27.44 10.91 -24.12
CA ALA A 81 -26.44 11.48 -25.01
C ALA A 81 -26.33 12.98 -24.70
N THR A 82 -25.32 13.38 -23.95
CA THR A 82 -24.97 14.79 -23.79
C THR A 82 -23.93 15.16 -24.83
N THR A 83 -24.39 15.93 -25.80
CA THR A 83 -23.55 16.71 -26.71
C THR A 83 -22.72 17.70 -25.89
N PRO A 84 -21.44 17.90 -26.17
CA PRO A 84 -20.62 18.84 -25.42
C PRO A 84 -20.98 20.26 -25.80
N GLN A 85 -21.53 21.02 -24.88
CA GLN A 85 -21.67 22.46 -25.00
C GLN A 85 -20.52 23.10 -24.23
N ALA A 86 -19.62 23.74 -24.97
CA ALA A 86 -18.55 24.54 -24.44
C ALA A 86 -19.09 25.79 -23.74
N THR A 87 -18.75 25.96 -22.48
CA THR A 87 -18.78 27.29 -21.84
C THR A 87 -17.57 27.43 -20.93
N THR A 88 -16.74 28.37 -21.28
CA THR A 88 -15.62 28.94 -20.56
C THR A 88 -16.04 29.46 -19.18
N SER A 89 -15.38 28.94 -18.11
CA SER A 89 -15.05 29.76 -16.94
C SER A 89 -14.02 29.02 -16.07
N GLN A 90 -12.84 29.62 -15.96
CA GLN A 90 -11.77 29.20 -15.08
C GLN A 90 -12.16 29.51 -13.62
N LYS A 91 -12.64 28.48 -12.91
CA LYS A 91 -12.58 28.45 -11.45
C LYS A 91 -12.50 26.96 -11.06
N GLY A 92 -11.39 26.55 -10.44
CA GLY A 92 -11.15 25.16 -10.05
C GLY A 92 -12.37 24.59 -9.31
N ARG A 93 -12.89 23.46 -9.81
CA ARG A 93 -13.95 22.74 -9.12
C ARG A 93 -13.39 22.23 -7.80
N LYS A 94 -14.16 22.32 -6.74
CA LYS A 94 -13.84 21.73 -5.44
C LYS A 94 -14.63 20.42 -5.27
N HIS A 95 -13.97 19.41 -4.72
CA HIS A 95 -14.60 18.17 -4.31
C HIS A 95 -14.41 17.98 -2.81
N ARG A 96 -15.48 17.67 -2.11
CA ARG A 96 -15.43 17.33 -0.68
C ARG A 96 -15.39 15.82 -0.54
N VAL A 97 -14.32 15.30 0.03
CA VAL A 97 -14.08 13.86 0.18
C VAL A 97 -15.18 13.22 1.01
N GLU A 98 -15.81 12.20 0.47
CA GLU A 98 -16.86 11.41 1.12
C GLU A 98 -16.31 10.13 1.74
N SER A 99 -17.13 9.48 2.58
CA SER A 99 -16.74 8.23 3.23
C SER A 99 -16.53 7.12 2.21
N GLY A 100 -15.32 6.50 2.23
CA GLY A 100 -14.95 5.44 1.30
C GLY A 100 -14.32 5.92 -0.02
N GLU A 101 -14.20 7.23 -0.24
CA GLU A 101 -13.48 7.74 -1.40
C GLU A 101 -11.97 7.72 -1.19
N THR A 102 -11.24 7.47 -2.28
CA THR A 102 -9.78 7.57 -2.36
C THR A 102 -9.39 8.63 -3.38
N LEU A 103 -8.21 9.23 -3.24
CA LEU A 103 -7.71 10.20 -4.22
C LEU A 103 -7.70 9.64 -5.65
N TYR A 104 -7.42 8.35 -5.79
CA TYR A 104 -7.48 7.66 -7.07
C TYR A 104 -8.92 7.55 -7.59
N GLY A 105 -9.88 7.18 -6.74
CA GLY A 105 -11.31 7.14 -7.09
C GLY A 105 -11.79 8.52 -7.53
N ILE A 106 -11.45 9.56 -6.77
CA ILE A 106 -11.81 10.96 -7.07
C ILE A 106 -11.19 11.40 -8.41
N SER A 107 -9.89 11.15 -8.63
CA SER A 107 -9.25 11.52 -9.91
C SER A 107 -9.93 10.85 -11.11
N ARG A 108 -10.32 9.58 -10.96
CA ARG A 108 -11.05 8.84 -12.01
C ARG A 108 -12.47 9.39 -12.24
N ASN A 109 -13.17 9.75 -11.16
CA ASN A 109 -14.51 10.33 -11.26
C ASN A 109 -14.53 11.66 -12.02
N TYR A 110 -13.44 12.43 -11.90
CA TYR A 110 -13.29 13.70 -12.61
C TYR A 110 -12.54 13.59 -13.94
N GLY A 111 -12.09 12.40 -14.35
CA GLY A 111 -11.37 12.18 -15.60
C GLY A 111 -10.02 12.89 -15.68
N ILE A 112 -9.37 13.09 -14.52
CA ILE A 112 -8.05 13.72 -14.39
C ILE A 112 -7.01 12.72 -13.93
N ASP A 113 -5.74 13.00 -14.17
CA ASP A 113 -4.65 12.20 -13.65
C ASP A 113 -4.53 12.42 -12.12
N LEU A 114 -4.23 11.34 -11.38
CA LEU A 114 -3.99 11.42 -9.94
C LEU A 114 -2.84 12.38 -9.61
N VAL A 115 -1.82 12.45 -10.47
CA VAL A 115 -0.68 13.35 -10.30
C VAL A 115 -1.13 14.81 -10.41
N ASP A 116 -2.02 15.11 -11.34
CA ASP A 116 -2.58 16.47 -11.50
C ASP A 116 -3.48 16.84 -10.32
N LEU A 117 -4.25 15.89 -9.79
CA LEU A 117 -5.02 16.08 -8.57
C LEU A 117 -4.10 16.38 -7.36
N LEU A 118 -3.03 15.60 -7.19
CA LEU A 118 -2.07 15.80 -6.10
C LEU A 118 -1.30 17.11 -6.26
N ARG A 119 -0.91 17.49 -7.50
CA ARG A 119 -0.24 18.77 -7.79
C ARG A 119 -1.15 19.96 -7.48
N ALA A 120 -2.45 19.85 -7.74
CA ALA A 120 -3.43 20.88 -7.40
C ALA A 120 -3.73 20.97 -5.89
N ASN A 121 -3.31 19.96 -5.10
CA ASN A 121 -3.53 19.88 -3.65
C ASN A 121 -2.22 19.59 -2.90
N PRO A 122 -1.27 20.53 -2.84
CA PRO A 122 0.00 20.33 -2.16
C PRO A 122 -0.21 19.96 -0.68
N GLY A 123 0.49 18.91 -0.23
CA GLY A 123 0.37 18.39 1.14
C GLY A 123 -0.73 17.34 1.35
N VAL A 124 -1.57 17.06 0.34
CA VAL A 124 -2.52 15.96 0.38
C VAL A 124 -1.85 14.69 -0.16
N THR A 125 -1.97 13.59 0.59
CA THR A 125 -1.46 12.27 0.22
C THR A 125 -2.57 11.23 0.41
N SER A 126 -2.41 10.06 -0.17
CA SER A 126 -3.33 8.94 0.03
C SER A 126 -3.45 8.51 1.49
N THR A 127 -2.50 8.91 2.33
CA THR A 127 -2.46 8.56 3.76
C THR A 127 -3.05 9.63 4.67
N ASN A 128 -3.18 10.88 4.23
CA ASN A 128 -3.73 11.97 5.03
C ASN A 128 -5.06 12.54 4.52
N VAL A 129 -5.59 12.00 3.42
CA VAL A 129 -6.93 12.38 2.95
C VAL A 129 -8.00 11.92 3.95
N GLN A 130 -8.87 12.84 4.36
CA GLN A 130 -9.92 12.59 5.35
C GLN A 130 -11.28 12.95 4.80
N VAL A 131 -12.32 12.26 5.28
CA VAL A 131 -13.72 12.61 4.98
C VAL A 131 -14.00 14.06 5.37
N GLY A 132 -14.59 14.80 4.44
CA GLY A 132 -14.89 16.23 4.62
C GLY A 132 -13.79 17.16 4.13
N MET A 133 -12.60 16.66 3.75
CA MET A 133 -11.53 17.48 3.16
C MET A 133 -11.96 18.01 1.80
N GLU A 134 -11.70 19.28 1.52
CA GLU A 134 -11.92 19.88 0.21
C GLU A 134 -10.69 19.75 -0.68
N LEU A 135 -10.86 19.15 -1.84
CA LEU A 135 -9.84 19.01 -2.87
C LEU A 135 -10.14 19.93 -4.05
N VAL A 136 -9.11 20.59 -4.54
CA VAL A 136 -9.15 21.35 -5.79
C VAL A 136 -9.04 20.37 -6.95
N ILE A 137 -10.04 20.38 -7.85
CA ILE A 137 -10.07 19.53 -9.03
C ILE A 137 -9.53 20.34 -10.23
N PRO A 138 -8.35 20.05 -10.77
CA PRO A 138 -7.83 20.74 -11.94
C PRO A 138 -8.71 20.45 -13.18
N SER A 139 -8.85 21.44 -14.03
CA SER A 139 -9.53 21.22 -15.32
C SER A 139 -8.69 20.33 -16.22
N ALA A 140 -9.32 19.37 -16.92
CA ALA A 140 -8.64 18.58 -17.93
C ALA A 140 -8.05 19.53 -19.01
N LYS A 141 -6.76 19.37 -19.33
CA LYS A 141 -6.07 20.20 -20.33
C LYS A 141 -6.75 20.12 -21.68
N ALA A 142 -7.20 21.27 -22.19
CA ALA A 142 -7.40 21.50 -23.60
C ALA A 142 -6.11 22.11 -24.17
N ASP A 143 -5.78 21.72 -25.36
CA ASP A 143 -4.60 22.02 -26.18
C ASP A 143 -3.92 23.38 -25.98
N SER A 144 -2.58 23.37 -25.97
CA SER A 144 -1.74 24.59 -26.04
C SER A 144 -1.29 24.87 -27.48
N PRO A 145 -1.20 26.14 -27.90
CA PRO A 145 -0.81 26.50 -29.26
C PRO A 145 0.70 26.39 -29.49
N VAL A 146 1.03 26.05 -30.71
CA VAL A 146 2.38 25.94 -31.28
C VAL A 146 3.06 27.31 -31.31
N ILE A 147 4.24 27.44 -30.74
CA ILE A 147 5.19 28.53 -30.99
C ILE A 147 6.56 27.93 -31.33
N SER A 148 7.13 28.46 -32.39
CA SER A 148 8.33 28.02 -33.11
C SER A 148 9.62 28.12 -32.29
N ASP A 149 10.59 27.23 -32.62
CA ASP A 149 11.93 26.99 -32.07
C ASP A 149 12.78 28.23 -31.75
N PRO A 150 13.64 28.11 -30.69
CA PRO A 150 15.07 27.97 -30.94
C PRO A 150 15.80 26.96 -30.03
N ALA A 151 16.70 26.19 -30.62
CA ALA A 151 17.90 25.49 -30.17
C ALA A 151 17.89 24.62 -28.87
N PRO A 152 18.63 23.49 -28.81
CA PRO A 152 18.34 22.32 -27.95
C PRO A 152 18.75 22.54 -26.52
N ALA A 153 17.76 22.47 -25.62
CA ALA A 153 17.90 22.31 -24.18
C ALA A 153 17.67 20.85 -23.79
N PRO A 154 18.11 20.39 -22.61
CA PRO A 154 18.12 18.98 -22.21
C PRO A 154 16.74 18.35 -22.28
N GLN A 155 16.68 17.14 -22.81
CA GLN A 155 15.45 16.37 -23.04
C GLN A 155 14.65 16.20 -21.74
N GLU A 156 13.48 16.84 -21.69
CA GLU A 156 12.43 16.49 -20.72
C GLU A 156 11.95 15.05 -20.98
N PRO A 157 11.61 14.29 -19.91
CA PRO A 157 11.09 12.95 -20.08
C PRO A 157 9.79 13.00 -20.89
N THR A 158 9.82 12.38 -22.05
CA THR A 158 8.67 12.18 -22.93
C THR A 158 7.50 11.55 -22.16
N ALA A 159 6.30 12.10 -22.35
CA ALA A 159 5.07 11.52 -21.85
C ALA A 159 4.99 10.02 -22.22
N PRO A 160 4.49 9.14 -21.33
CA PRO A 160 4.46 7.72 -21.58
C PRO A 160 3.66 7.44 -22.85
N SER A 161 4.32 6.95 -23.89
CA SER A 161 3.64 6.29 -25.00
C SER A 161 2.79 5.18 -24.38
N GLN A 162 1.48 5.18 -24.62
CA GLN A 162 0.63 4.07 -24.27
C GLN A 162 1.25 2.82 -24.91
N VAL A 163 1.93 2.01 -24.08
CA VAL A 163 2.37 0.68 -24.49
C VAL A 163 1.09 -0.04 -24.86
N ALA A 164 0.97 -0.47 -26.10
CA ALA A 164 -0.13 -1.29 -26.58
C ALA A 164 -0.39 -2.36 -25.52
N ALA A 165 -1.65 -2.51 -25.10
CA ALA A 165 -2.08 -3.32 -23.96
C ALA A 165 -1.69 -4.80 -24.12
N GLY A 166 -0.42 -5.10 -23.93
CA GLY A 166 0.12 -6.44 -23.83
C GLY A 166 -0.11 -6.98 -22.43
N GLN A 167 -0.29 -8.28 -22.33
CA GLN A 167 -0.41 -8.98 -21.06
C GLN A 167 0.95 -8.98 -20.34
N THR A 168 1.05 -8.45 -19.12
CA THR A 168 2.28 -8.53 -18.31
C THR A 168 2.58 -9.98 -17.90
N ARG A 169 3.73 -10.50 -18.30
CA ARG A 169 4.16 -11.89 -18.07
C ARG A 169 5.03 -11.97 -16.82
N ILE A 170 4.53 -12.62 -15.80
CA ILE A 170 5.14 -12.69 -14.47
C ILE A 170 5.65 -14.11 -14.22
N LEU A 171 6.85 -14.23 -13.66
CA LEU A 171 7.40 -15.47 -13.15
C LEU A 171 7.64 -15.34 -11.65
N MET A 172 7.14 -16.30 -10.88
CA MET A 172 7.35 -16.43 -9.45
C MET A 172 8.21 -17.67 -9.16
N LEU A 173 9.31 -17.49 -8.45
CA LEU A 173 10.31 -18.52 -8.11
C LEU A 173 10.45 -18.62 -6.59
N LEU A 174 9.73 -19.54 -5.93
CA LEU A 174 9.67 -19.67 -4.48
C LEU A 174 9.72 -21.13 -4.05
N PRO A 175 10.34 -21.45 -2.89
CA PRO A 175 10.30 -22.82 -2.30
C PRO A 175 9.00 -23.01 -1.51
N LEU A 176 7.88 -23.12 -2.20
CA LEU A 176 6.53 -23.11 -1.61
C LEU A 176 6.26 -24.27 -0.65
N LYS A 177 7.01 -25.38 -0.76
CA LYS A 177 6.83 -26.56 0.10
C LYS A 177 7.73 -26.53 1.34
N GLN A 178 8.65 -25.58 1.46
CA GLN A 178 9.66 -25.56 2.53
C GLN A 178 9.25 -24.67 3.70
N ASP A 179 8.64 -23.51 3.43
CA ASP A 179 8.27 -22.56 4.46
C ASP A 179 6.93 -21.88 4.14
N LYS A 180 6.03 -21.91 5.12
CA LYS A 180 4.70 -21.29 5.04
C LYS A 180 4.74 -19.78 4.74
N HIS A 181 5.82 -19.09 5.09
CA HIS A 181 5.96 -17.65 4.82
C HIS A 181 5.99 -17.36 3.32
N TYR A 182 6.59 -18.25 2.51
CA TYR A 182 6.57 -18.09 1.06
C TYR A 182 5.18 -18.39 0.46
N VAL A 183 4.44 -19.32 1.09
CA VAL A 183 3.03 -19.54 0.73
C VAL A 183 2.19 -18.30 1.04
N GLU A 184 2.31 -17.75 2.24
CA GLU A 184 1.61 -16.51 2.62
C GLU A 184 1.97 -15.34 1.71
N PHE A 185 3.24 -15.20 1.33
CA PHE A 185 3.66 -14.20 0.36
C PHE A 185 2.97 -14.39 -0.99
N TYR A 186 2.95 -15.63 -1.47
CA TYR A 186 2.30 -15.98 -2.73
C TYR A 186 0.78 -15.72 -2.70
N GLU A 187 0.10 -16.06 -1.63
CA GLU A 187 -1.32 -15.80 -1.41
C GLU A 187 -1.63 -14.29 -1.45
N GLY A 188 -0.85 -13.50 -0.72
CA GLY A 188 -0.98 -12.04 -0.76
C GLY A 188 -0.72 -11.48 -2.15
N PHE A 189 0.28 -12.01 -2.87
CA PHE A 189 0.58 -11.62 -4.25
C PHE A 189 -0.60 -11.90 -5.19
N LEU A 190 -1.24 -13.07 -5.06
CA LEU A 190 -2.44 -13.42 -5.83
C LEU A 190 -3.59 -12.46 -5.56
N LEU A 191 -3.78 -12.06 -4.29
CA LEU A 191 -4.81 -11.08 -3.93
C LEU A 191 -4.51 -9.70 -4.52
N GLY A 192 -3.24 -9.28 -4.54
CA GLY A 192 -2.80 -8.05 -5.22
C GLY A 192 -3.07 -8.09 -6.73
N MET A 193 -2.75 -9.21 -7.38
CA MET A 193 -3.07 -9.44 -8.79
C MET A 193 -4.57 -9.38 -9.06
N TYR A 194 -5.38 -9.94 -8.18
CA TYR A 194 -6.83 -9.90 -8.31
C TYR A 194 -7.37 -8.46 -8.30
N GLN A 195 -6.85 -7.61 -7.42
CA GLN A 195 -7.22 -6.19 -7.38
C GLN A 195 -6.84 -5.47 -8.68
N LEU A 196 -5.65 -5.73 -9.20
CA LEU A 196 -5.19 -5.17 -10.46
C LEU A 196 -6.02 -5.66 -11.65
N LYS A 197 -6.41 -6.94 -11.65
CA LYS A 197 -7.31 -7.50 -12.67
C LYS A 197 -8.67 -6.80 -12.64
N LYS A 198 -9.23 -6.54 -11.47
CA LYS A 198 -10.46 -5.75 -11.31
C LYS A 198 -10.31 -4.33 -11.83
N ALA A 199 -9.11 -3.76 -11.74
CA ALA A 199 -8.77 -2.46 -12.31
C ALA A 199 -8.50 -2.49 -13.83
N GLY A 200 -8.63 -3.67 -14.47
CA GLY A 200 -8.50 -3.81 -15.92
C GLY A 200 -7.07 -4.10 -16.42
N ILE A 201 -6.13 -4.39 -15.52
CA ILE A 201 -4.75 -4.73 -15.90
C ILE A 201 -4.71 -6.20 -16.32
N SER A 202 -4.19 -6.47 -17.53
CA SER A 202 -4.00 -7.82 -18.05
C SER A 202 -2.65 -8.37 -17.65
N MET A 203 -2.63 -9.59 -17.08
CA MET A 203 -1.41 -10.23 -16.60
C MET A 203 -1.49 -11.74 -16.63
N GLN A 204 -0.33 -12.41 -16.74
CA GLN A 204 -0.18 -13.85 -16.68
C GLN A 204 0.88 -14.21 -15.65
N LEU A 205 0.55 -15.05 -14.69
CA LEU A 205 1.48 -15.58 -13.69
C LEU A 205 1.88 -17.02 -14.03
N THR A 206 3.18 -17.27 -14.04
CA THR A 206 3.78 -18.61 -14.01
C THR A 206 4.46 -18.76 -12.65
N THR A 207 4.16 -19.82 -11.91
CA THR A 207 4.78 -20.10 -10.61
C THR A 207 5.56 -21.40 -10.70
N LEU A 208 6.81 -21.40 -10.27
CA LEU A 208 7.67 -22.58 -10.19
C LEU A 208 8.13 -22.77 -8.74
N ASP A 209 7.96 -23.97 -8.22
CA ASP A 209 8.50 -24.37 -6.92
C ASP A 209 10.01 -24.56 -7.03
N VAL A 210 10.78 -23.87 -6.22
CA VAL A 210 12.25 -23.87 -6.24
C VAL A 210 12.79 -24.48 -4.93
N PRO A 211 12.77 -25.80 -4.77
CA PRO A 211 13.18 -26.46 -3.54
C PRO A 211 14.71 -26.42 -3.32
N SER A 212 15.51 -26.12 -4.35
CA SER A 212 16.98 -26.11 -4.27
C SER A 212 17.59 -25.24 -5.37
N ASP A 213 18.87 -24.92 -5.22
CA ASP A 213 19.67 -24.21 -6.24
C ASP A 213 19.77 -25.03 -7.53
N ALA A 214 19.85 -26.37 -7.43
CA ALA A 214 19.88 -27.25 -8.59
C ALA A 214 18.56 -27.16 -9.40
N ALA A 215 17.42 -27.13 -8.74
CA ALA A 215 16.13 -26.95 -9.41
C ALA A 215 16.04 -25.59 -10.13
N LEU A 216 16.53 -24.53 -9.51
CA LEU A 216 16.59 -23.21 -10.13
C LEU A 216 17.48 -23.21 -11.38
N ASN A 217 18.68 -23.78 -11.28
CA ASN A 217 19.63 -23.83 -12.40
C ASN A 217 19.00 -24.58 -13.59
N ALA A 218 18.33 -25.71 -13.35
CA ALA A 218 17.60 -26.42 -14.38
C ALA A 218 16.55 -25.54 -15.07
N TYR A 219 15.75 -24.77 -14.31
CA TYR A 219 14.79 -23.83 -14.89
C TYR A 219 15.44 -22.70 -15.72
N ILE A 220 16.60 -22.22 -15.30
CA ILE A 220 17.37 -21.22 -16.06
C ILE A 220 17.87 -21.84 -17.38
N GLU A 221 18.45 -23.03 -17.34
CA GLU A 221 18.94 -23.77 -18.52
C GLU A 221 17.80 -24.10 -19.50
N GLU A 222 16.63 -24.53 -18.99
CA GLU A 222 15.42 -24.74 -19.79
C GLU A 222 14.84 -23.44 -20.37
N GLY A 223 15.39 -22.27 -20.04
CA GLY A 223 14.94 -20.98 -20.54
C GLY A 223 13.60 -20.51 -19.96
N LYS A 224 13.18 -20.99 -18.79
CA LYS A 224 11.90 -20.58 -18.17
C LYS A 224 11.79 -19.08 -17.85
N LEU A 225 12.92 -18.36 -17.76
CA LEU A 225 12.97 -16.93 -17.55
C LEU A 225 12.76 -16.13 -18.85
N ARG A 226 12.95 -16.77 -20.01
CA ARG A 226 12.87 -16.07 -21.29
C ARG A 226 11.47 -15.54 -21.57
N GLY A 227 11.44 -14.29 -22.04
CA GLY A 227 10.20 -13.61 -22.41
C GLY A 227 9.33 -13.22 -21.21
N LYS A 228 9.85 -13.22 -19.99
CA LYS A 228 9.15 -12.72 -18.81
C LYS A 228 9.38 -11.22 -18.65
N ASP A 229 8.36 -10.52 -18.25
CA ASP A 229 8.41 -9.08 -18.00
C ASP A 229 8.91 -8.80 -16.58
N LEU A 230 8.36 -9.53 -15.62
CA LEU A 230 8.73 -9.42 -14.21
C LEU A 230 9.05 -10.82 -13.64
N VAL A 231 10.21 -10.95 -13.01
CA VAL A 231 10.62 -12.14 -12.26
C VAL A 231 10.68 -11.80 -10.78
N PHE A 232 10.00 -12.57 -9.94
CA PHE A 232 10.01 -12.44 -8.47
C PHE A 232 10.56 -13.70 -7.83
N GLY A 233 11.36 -13.57 -6.79
CA GLY A 233 11.79 -14.70 -5.98
C GLY A 233 13.29 -14.74 -5.74
N GLY A 234 13.82 -15.96 -5.53
CA GLY A 234 15.16 -16.16 -5.00
C GLY A 234 15.21 -15.88 -3.51
N VAL A 235 15.48 -16.92 -2.72
CA VAL A 235 15.45 -16.86 -1.24
C VAL A 235 16.82 -17.07 -0.60
N THR A 236 17.79 -17.54 -1.40
CA THR A 236 19.19 -17.66 -1.00
C THR A 236 20.07 -16.72 -1.83
N GLU A 237 21.24 -16.39 -1.33
CA GLU A 237 22.21 -15.56 -2.04
C GLU A 237 22.62 -16.19 -3.38
N SER A 238 22.83 -17.51 -3.40
CA SER A 238 23.13 -18.27 -4.61
C SER A 238 22.01 -18.15 -5.66
N GLN A 239 20.74 -18.33 -5.25
CA GLN A 239 19.59 -18.21 -6.15
C GLN A 239 19.46 -16.80 -6.71
N ILE A 240 19.64 -15.78 -5.85
CA ILE A 240 19.57 -14.37 -6.26
C ILE A 240 20.64 -14.06 -7.32
N ARG A 241 21.88 -14.50 -7.10
CA ARG A 241 22.97 -14.32 -8.06
C ARG A 241 22.70 -15.07 -9.37
N ALA A 242 22.20 -16.30 -9.30
CA ALA A 242 21.88 -17.08 -10.50
C ALA A 242 20.80 -16.42 -11.35
N ILE A 243 19.72 -15.90 -10.73
CA ILE A 243 18.65 -15.19 -11.44
C ILE A 243 19.18 -13.86 -12.01
N ALA A 244 19.93 -13.09 -11.22
CA ALA A 244 20.49 -11.81 -11.65
C ALA A 244 21.46 -11.96 -12.83
N GLY A 245 22.23 -13.04 -12.87
CA GLY A 245 23.14 -13.37 -13.97
C GLY A 245 22.46 -13.96 -15.21
N ALA A 246 21.20 -14.39 -15.10
CA ALA A 246 20.46 -14.93 -16.23
C ALA A 246 19.95 -13.80 -17.15
N SER A 247 19.51 -14.17 -18.35
CA SER A 247 19.01 -13.24 -19.37
C SER A 247 17.61 -13.63 -19.86
N GLY A 248 16.97 -12.73 -20.61
CA GLY A 248 15.72 -13.00 -21.29
C GLY A 248 14.46 -12.54 -20.55
N TYR A 249 14.59 -11.81 -19.47
CA TYR A 249 13.53 -11.10 -18.76
C TYR A 249 13.76 -9.58 -18.76
N SER A 250 12.69 -8.79 -18.44
CA SER A 250 12.84 -7.34 -18.35
C SER A 250 13.34 -6.88 -17.00
N TYR A 251 12.70 -7.32 -15.90
CA TYR A 251 13.10 -6.93 -14.54
C TYR A 251 13.05 -8.10 -13.57
N TYR A 252 14.01 -8.10 -12.66
CA TYR A 252 14.09 -9.02 -11.55
C TYR A 252 13.87 -8.29 -10.22
N ILE A 253 12.80 -8.61 -9.52
CA ILE A 253 12.42 -8.05 -8.22
C ILE A 253 12.77 -9.06 -7.12
N ILE A 254 13.65 -8.65 -6.20
CA ILE A 254 14.06 -9.43 -5.05
C ILE A 254 13.15 -9.07 -3.87
N PRO A 255 12.23 -9.96 -3.44
CA PRO A 255 11.25 -9.66 -2.40
C PRO A 255 11.85 -9.70 -0.99
N PHE A 256 12.85 -10.56 -0.78
CA PHE A 256 13.41 -10.88 0.53
C PHE A 256 14.89 -10.48 0.58
N SER A 257 15.20 -9.46 1.38
CA SER A 257 16.56 -8.94 1.47
C SER A 257 17.40 -9.75 2.45
N LYS A 258 18.18 -10.70 1.93
CA LYS A 258 19.30 -11.30 2.65
C LYS A 258 20.58 -11.32 1.81
N ALA A 259 20.51 -10.90 0.56
CA ALA A 259 21.65 -10.94 -0.32
C ALA A 259 22.69 -9.93 0.15
N GLY A 260 23.88 -10.38 0.43
CA GLY A 260 25.11 -9.60 0.37
C GLY A 260 25.16 -8.91 -0.99
N ALA A 261 25.85 -7.79 -1.09
CA ALA A 261 25.88 -6.96 -2.28
C ALA A 261 25.95 -7.80 -3.56
N LEU A 262 24.95 -7.67 -4.42
CA LEU A 262 25.10 -7.96 -5.83
C LEU A 262 26.04 -6.87 -6.34
N GLU A 263 27.26 -7.23 -6.65
CA GLU A 263 28.32 -6.27 -6.97
C GLU A 263 28.06 -5.55 -8.29
N THR A 264 27.28 -6.15 -9.20
CA THR A 264 26.94 -5.54 -10.49
C THR A 264 25.58 -6.00 -10.98
N GLY A 265 24.74 -5.05 -11.35
CA GLY A 265 23.50 -5.25 -12.10
C GLY A 265 23.58 -4.45 -13.41
N ASP A 266 22.72 -4.81 -14.33
CA ASP A 266 22.57 -4.12 -15.61
C ASP A 266 21.40 -3.11 -15.62
N GLY A 267 20.95 -2.71 -14.44
CA GLY A 267 19.79 -1.84 -14.25
C GLY A 267 18.44 -2.55 -14.31
N ARG A 268 18.44 -3.89 -14.32
CA ARG A 268 17.21 -4.70 -14.31
C ARG A 268 16.86 -5.29 -12.95
N VAL A 269 17.76 -5.20 -11.99
CA VAL A 269 17.57 -5.78 -10.66
C VAL A 269 17.04 -4.74 -9.69
N VAL A 270 15.99 -5.10 -8.97
CA VAL A 270 15.31 -4.26 -7.98
C VAL A 270 15.26 -4.98 -6.64
N LEU A 271 15.92 -4.43 -5.64
CA LEU A 271 15.77 -4.83 -4.24
C LEU A 271 14.50 -4.16 -3.69
N ALA A 272 13.44 -4.93 -3.46
CA ALA A 272 12.20 -4.40 -2.91
C ALA A 272 12.37 -3.87 -1.47
N ASN A 273 13.42 -4.32 -0.78
CA ASN A 273 13.83 -3.87 0.55
C ASN A 273 15.32 -3.68 0.61
N ALA A 274 15.76 -2.52 1.09
CA ALA A 274 17.17 -2.25 1.27
C ALA A 274 17.81 -3.16 2.33
N HIS A 275 19.13 -3.36 2.19
CA HIS A 275 19.92 -3.96 3.25
C HIS A 275 19.88 -3.14 4.54
N THR A 276 20.03 -3.83 5.67
CA THR A 276 20.05 -3.18 6.99
C THR A 276 21.05 -2.02 7.04
N ALA A 277 22.23 -2.17 6.47
CA ALA A 277 23.24 -1.11 6.45
C ALA A 277 22.74 0.16 5.73
N THR A 278 22.07 0.02 4.59
CA THR A 278 21.47 1.14 3.84
C THR A 278 20.39 1.84 4.67
N ILE A 279 19.52 1.07 5.30
CA ILE A 279 18.46 1.61 6.17
C ILE A 279 19.06 2.34 7.37
N LEU A 280 20.05 1.75 8.05
CA LEU A 280 20.72 2.39 9.19
C LEU A 280 21.44 3.66 8.79
N GLY A 281 22.04 3.71 7.59
CA GLY A 281 22.67 4.91 7.04
C GLY A 281 21.69 6.10 6.91
N ARG A 282 20.39 5.85 6.80
CA ARG A 282 19.33 6.88 6.78
C ARG A 282 18.67 7.10 8.13
N VAL A 283 18.40 6.04 8.87
CA VAL A 283 17.75 6.08 10.20
C VAL A 283 18.58 6.86 11.19
N ILE A 284 19.90 6.64 11.23
CA ILE A 284 20.79 7.25 12.23
C ILE A 284 20.85 8.78 12.10
N PRO A 285 21.08 9.37 10.92
CA PRO A 285 21.01 10.84 10.77
C PRO A 285 19.64 11.40 11.13
N ALA A 286 18.55 10.72 10.73
CA ALA A 286 17.20 11.14 11.08
C ALA A 286 16.93 11.07 12.59
N PHE A 287 17.46 10.05 13.28
CA PHE A 287 17.43 9.95 14.75
C PHE A 287 18.14 11.14 15.40
N VAL A 288 19.38 11.41 14.98
CA VAL A 288 20.19 12.52 15.53
C VAL A 288 19.49 13.85 15.33
N GLN A 289 18.87 14.08 14.18
CA GLN A 289 18.10 15.29 13.91
C GLN A 289 16.85 15.37 14.79
N ARG A 290 16.08 14.28 14.91
CA ARG A 290 14.81 14.23 15.67
C ARG A 290 15.01 14.47 17.16
N TYR A 291 16.09 13.93 17.72
CA TYR A 291 16.34 13.99 19.15
C TYR A 291 17.43 15.02 19.53
N ARG A 292 17.69 15.98 18.65
CA ARG A 292 18.60 17.09 18.94
C ARG A 292 18.16 17.82 20.21
N GLY A 293 19.10 18.04 21.16
CA GLY A 293 18.83 18.68 22.44
C GLY A 293 18.28 17.77 23.53
N LYS A 294 18.10 16.48 23.25
CA LYS A 294 17.82 15.46 24.28
C LYS A 294 19.07 14.68 24.64
N GLU A 295 19.16 14.25 25.90
CA GLU A 295 20.16 13.25 26.30
C GLU A 295 19.78 11.88 25.73
N VAL A 296 20.75 11.12 25.19
CA VAL A 296 20.52 9.75 24.75
C VAL A 296 21.00 8.78 25.82
N ILE A 297 20.07 7.96 26.36
CA ILE A 297 20.37 7.00 27.41
C ILE A 297 20.26 5.58 26.85
N PHE A 298 21.37 4.87 26.79
CA PHE A 298 21.39 3.47 26.39
C PHE A 298 21.14 2.57 27.59
N THR A 299 20.24 1.60 27.46
CA THR A 299 19.96 0.63 28.53
C THR A 299 20.42 -0.76 28.17
N HIS A 300 21.00 -1.47 29.14
CA HIS A 300 21.47 -2.84 29.01
C HIS A 300 21.28 -3.61 30.30
N ARG A 301 21.28 -4.93 30.23
CA ARG A 301 21.47 -5.83 31.36
C ARG A 301 22.89 -6.35 31.37
N SER A 302 23.33 -6.91 32.48
CA SER A 302 24.64 -7.58 32.55
C SER A 302 24.74 -8.70 31.51
N GLY A 303 25.78 -8.70 30.69
CA GLY A 303 26.02 -9.68 29.62
C GLY A 303 25.27 -9.47 28.31
N ASP A 304 24.44 -8.45 28.16
CA ASP A 304 23.78 -8.14 26.88
C ASP A 304 24.82 -7.69 25.83
N THR A 305 24.58 -8.09 24.59
CA THR A 305 25.38 -7.69 23.42
C THR A 305 24.74 -6.52 22.71
N GLU A 306 25.54 -5.55 22.32
CA GLU A 306 25.12 -4.36 21.59
C GLU A 306 24.79 -4.68 20.12
N ASP A 307 23.64 -4.19 19.66
CA ASP A 307 23.21 -4.29 18.27
C ASP A 307 23.98 -3.29 17.37
N SER A 308 24.13 -3.63 16.09
CA SER A 308 24.84 -2.80 15.10
C SER A 308 24.25 -1.39 14.95
N PHE A 309 22.94 -1.22 15.14
CA PHE A 309 22.30 0.09 15.15
C PHE A 309 22.88 0.96 16.28
N VAL A 310 22.98 0.44 17.49
CA VAL A 310 23.48 1.22 18.64
C VAL A 310 24.95 1.54 18.49
N THR A 311 25.77 0.59 18.03
CA THR A 311 27.21 0.82 17.77
C THR A 311 27.41 1.99 16.79
N GLN A 312 26.67 1.99 15.68
CA GLN A 312 26.72 3.08 14.69
C GLN A 312 26.13 4.38 15.24
N LEU A 313 25.05 4.30 16.00
CA LEU A 313 24.40 5.46 16.62
C LEU A 313 25.33 6.15 17.61
N ARG A 314 26.04 5.42 18.48
CA ARG A 314 27.03 5.99 19.39
C ARG A 314 28.11 6.80 18.65
N THR A 315 28.61 6.25 17.54
CA THR A 315 29.57 6.94 16.69
C THR A 315 29.01 8.23 16.11
N ALA A 316 27.77 8.20 15.63
CA ALA A 316 27.10 9.37 15.08
C ALA A 316 26.82 10.45 16.13
N LEU A 317 26.36 10.06 17.33
CA LEU A 317 26.12 10.96 18.46
C LEU A 317 27.40 11.68 18.89
N SER A 318 28.49 10.92 19.03
CA SER A 318 29.81 11.48 19.36
C SER A 318 30.26 12.52 18.34
N ARG A 319 30.12 12.23 17.03
CA ARG A 319 30.45 13.19 15.96
C ARG A 319 29.56 14.43 15.96
N ALA A 320 28.30 14.28 16.38
CA ALA A 320 27.35 15.38 16.46
C ALA A 320 27.43 16.16 17.79
N GLY A 321 28.31 15.78 18.72
CA GLY A 321 28.43 16.42 20.04
C GLY A 321 27.20 16.22 20.92
N VAL A 322 26.42 15.15 20.69
CA VAL A 322 25.24 14.83 21.48
C VAL A 322 25.62 13.99 22.69
N SER A 323 25.21 14.44 23.89
CA SER A 323 25.48 13.73 25.16
C SER A 323 24.79 12.37 25.18
N SER A 324 25.53 11.33 25.54
CA SER A 324 24.97 10.01 25.74
C SER A 324 25.66 9.26 26.89
N ARG A 325 24.90 8.39 27.58
CA ARG A 325 25.41 7.52 28.65
C ARG A 325 24.69 6.18 28.65
N SER A 326 25.22 5.23 29.38
CA SER A 326 24.63 3.90 29.56
C SER A 326 24.16 3.67 31.00
N ILE A 327 23.08 2.92 31.13
CA ILE A 327 22.49 2.53 32.42
C ILE A 327 22.19 1.03 32.42
N GLU A 328 22.66 0.32 33.43
CA GLU A 328 22.26 -1.07 33.66
C GLU A 328 20.86 -1.12 34.25
N VAL A 329 19.99 -1.96 33.66
CA VAL A 329 18.59 -2.16 34.10
C VAL A 329 18.37 -3.60 34.58
N GLY A 330 17.35 -3.83 35.44
CA GLY A 330 16.98 -5.18 35.87
C GLY A 330 17.14 -5.44 37.38
N ARG A 331 17.70 -4.50 38.17
CA ARG A 331 17.87 -4.61 39.64
C ARG A 331 17.23 -3.43 40.37
N GLY A 332 15.96 -3.15 40.09
CA GLY A 332 15.22 -2.07 40.76
C GLY A 332 15.02 -0.81 39.90
N ALA A 333 14.37 0.21 40.51
CA ALA A 333 14.14 1.49 39.80
C ALA A 333 15.48 2.19 39.58
N VAL A 334 15.74 2.55 38.33
CA VAL A 334 16.94 3.30 37.94
C VAL A 334 16.67 4.78 38.20
N GLY A 335 17.28 5.33 39.25
CA GLY A 335 17.27 6.79 39.44
C GLY A 335 18.02 7.53 38.33
N GLY A 336 17.58 8.76 38.00
CA GLY A 336 18.36 9.67 37.18
C GLY A 336 18.15 9.60 35.67
N LEU A 337 16.99 9.18 35.18
CA LEU A 337 16.67 9.27 33.75
C LEU A 337 16.45 10.71 33.24
N GLY A 338 16.41 11.69 34.17
CA GLY A 338 16.12 13.07 33.76
C GLY A 338 14.69 13.25 33.25
N ASN A 339 14.39 14.45 32.77
CA ASN A 339 13.09 14.81 32.21
C ASN A 339 13.16 15.27 30.75
N ASN A 340 14.29 15.10 30.07
CA ASN A 340 14.48 15.44 28.68
C ASN A 340 15.45 14.44 28.02
N ALA A 341 14.99 13.20 27.89
CA ALA A 341 15.83 12.10 27.38
C ALA A 341 15.10 11.24 26.36
N VAL A 342 15.89 10.60 25.50
CA VAL A 342 15.46 9.45 24.71
C VAL A 342 16.21 8.21 25.20
N VAL A 343 15.45 7.19 25.56
CA VAL A 343 15.97 5.92 26.07
C VAL A 343 16.00 4.89 24.95
N VAL A 344 17.16 4.27 24.75
CA VAL A 344 17.41 3.31 23.67
C VAL A 344 17.99 2.02 24.27
N PRO A 345 17.24 0.90 24.29
CA PRO A 345 17.81 -0.39 24.64
C PRO A 345 18.91 -0.78 23.63
N ILE A 346 20.00 -1.39 24.11
CA ILE A 346 21.13 -1.71 23.21
C ILE A 346 20.87 -2.84 22.22
N SER A 347 19.74 -3.51 22.33
CA SER A 347 19.33 -4.57 21.40
C SER A 347 17.80 -4.70 21.31
N PRO A 348 17.27 -5.37 20.27
CA PRO A 348 15.84 -5.60 20.13
C PRO A 348 15.23 -6.57 21.15
N ASP A 349 16.04 -7.18 22.02
CA ASP A 349 15.59 -8.21 22.95
C ASP A 349 14.36 -7.77 23.75
N ARG A 350 13.35 -8.63 23.76
CA ARG A 350 12.06 -8.35 24.41
C ARG A 350 12.19 -8.13 25.92
N ASN A 351 13.04 -8.91 26.60
CA ASN A 351 13.19 -8.82 28.04
C ASN A 351 13.98 -7.57 28.42
N LEU A 352 14.96 -7.16 27.60
CA LEU A 352 15.63 -5.88 27.78
C LEU A 352 14.67 -4.71 27.59
N ALA A 353 13.81 -4.75 26.57
CA ALA A 353 12.79 -3.73 26.35
C ALA A 353 11.84 -3.60 27.56
N LEU A 354 11.37 -4.73 28.11
CA LEU A 354 10.53 -4.74 29.30
C LEU A 354 11.26 -4.24 30.56
N ALA A 355 12.52 -4.61 30.75
CA ALA A 355 13.36 -4.10 31.83
C ALA A 355 13.58 -2.59 31.73
N THR A 356 13.79 -2.08 30.51
CA THR A 356 13.90 -0.66 30.22
C THR A 356 12.60 0.08 30.55
N MET A 357 11.46 -0.45 30.11
CA MET A 357 10.13 0.12 30.44
C MET A 357 9.88 0.15 31.93
N ALA A 358 10.27 -0.91 32.65
CA ALA A 358 10.18 -0.97 34.13
C ALA A 358 11.08 0.08 34.78
N ALA A 359 12.27 0.30 34.26
CA ALA A 359 13.20 1.32 34.76
C ALA A 359 12.68 2.76 34.53
N ILE A 360 12.03 3.04 33.40
CA ILE A 360 11.32 4.31 33.14
C ILE A 360 10.16 4.47 34.15
N GLY A 361 9.47 3.38 34.48
CA GLY A 361 8.40 3.36 35.47
C GLY A 361 7.21 4.23 35.10
N THR A 362 6.83 5.13 36.01
CA THR A 362 5.72 6.08 35.81
C THR A 362 6.18 7.48 35.40
N GLN A 363 7.47 7.75 35.43
CA GLN A 363 8.06 9.05 35.01
C GLN A 363 8.20 9.12 33.49
N THR A 364 7.08 9.28 32.83
CA THR A 364 7.08 9.34 31.34
C THR A 364 7.16 10.77 30.78
N ALA A 365 7.01 11.78 31.62
CA ALA A 365 7.07 13.18 31.18
C ALA A 365 8.47 13.56 30.68
N GLY A 366 8.56 14.01 29.43
CA GLY A 366 9.83 14.40 28.80
C GLY A 366 10.72 13.23 28.36
N ILE A 367 10.39 12.00 28.70
CA ILE A 367 11.10 10.78 28.29
C ILE A 367 10.42 10.17 27.06
N SER A 368 11.20 9.79 26.06
CA SER A 368 10.75 9.00 24.90
C SER A 368 11.51 7.66 24.88
N LEU A 369 10.85 6.59 24.52
CA LEU A 369 11.49 5.32 24.24
C LEU A 369 11.72 5.18 22.73
N PHE A 370 12.92 4.79 22.33
CA PHE A 370 13.21 4.47 20.94
C PHE A 370 13.58 2.99 20.79
N GLY A 371 13.01 2.33 19.79
CA GLY A 371 13.13 0.89 19.67
C GLY A 371 13.26 0.39 18.25
N TYR A 372 13.01 -0.87 18.07
CA TYR A 372 13.41 -1.70 16.96
C TYR A 372 12.24 -2.21 16.12
N PRO A 373 12.47 -2.50 14.84
CA PRO A 373 11.43 -3.02 13.93
C PRO A 373 10.72 -4.28 14.45
N GLN A 374 11.45 -5.19 15.07
CA GLN A 374 10.96 -6.48 15.56
C GLN A 374 9.90 -6.34 16.67
N TRP A 375 9.86 -5.20 17.34
CA TRP A 375 8.90 -4.93 18.40
C TRP A 375 7.45 -4.97 17.93
N GLN A 376 7.24 -4.79 16.64
CA GLN A 376 5.91 -4.89 16.02
C GLN A 376 5.32 -6.31 16.08
N SER A 377 6.14 -7.35 16.19
CA SER A 377 5.71 -8.75 16.28
C SER A 377 5.49 -9.25 17.72
N TYR A 378 5.84 -8.44 18.73
CA TYR A 378 5.74 -8.86 20.14
C TYR A 378 4.33 -8.65 20.68
N GLY A 379 3.41 -9.51 20.46
CA GLY A 379 2.07 -9.61 21.03
C GLY A 379 1.34 -8.35 21.55
N THR A 380 0.04 -8.40 21.70
CA THR A 380 -0.82 -7.23 21.99
C THR A 380 -0.42 -6.48 23.26
N ASN A 381 -0.09 -7.18 24.34
CA ASN A 381 0.27 -6.53 25.62
C ASN A 381 1.56 -5.70 25.50
N PHE A 382 2.54 -6.19 24.71
CA PHE A 382 3.75 -5.43 24.43
C PHE A 382 3.46 -4.20 23.61
N GLN A 383 2.60 -4.32 22.58
CA GLN A 383 2.17 -3.19 21.75
C GLN A 383 1.46 -2.09 22.57
N GLN A 384 0.65 -2.46 23.56
CA GLN A 384 0.03 -1.51 24.47
C GLN A 384 1.07 -0.79 25.35
N SER A 385 2.12 -1.49 25.76
CA SER A 385 3.22 -0.90 26.52
C SER A 385 3.98 0.16 25.70
N LEU A 386 4.15 -0.02 24.40
CA LEU A 386 4.80 0.99 23.54
C LEU A 386 4.10 2.35 23.62
N ARG A 387 2.77 2.37 23.66
CA ARG A 387 1.99 3.60 23.79
C ARG A 387 2.24 4.32 25.12
N ARG A 388 2.29 3.55 26.23
CA ARG A 388 2.52 4.12 27.55
C ARG A 388 3.82 4.91 27.64
N TYR A 389 4.84 4.51 26.90
CA TYR A 389 6.17 5.13 26.95
C TYR A 389 6.46 6.08 25.79
N ASN A 390 5.43 6.52 25.06
CA ASN A 390 5.57 7.41 23.90
C ASN A 390 6.69 6.92 22.97
N THR A 391 6.58 5.68 22.55
CA THR A 391 7.65 4.97 21.85
C THR A 391 7.68 5.35 20.37
N THR A 392 8.88 5.58 19.85
CA THR A 392 9.15 5.59 18.42
C THR A 392 9.99 4.37 18.05
N ILE A 393 9.62 3.67 16.99
CA ILE A 393 10.48 2.64 16.39
C ILE A 393 10.84 3.05 14.96
N TYR A 394 12.02 2.64 14.48
CA TYR A 394 12.29 2.70 13.04
C TYR A 394 11.84 1.39 12.37
N SER A 395 11.39 1.47 11.14
CA SER A 395 10.97 0.27 10.41
C SER A 395 10.90 0.49 8.91
N SER A 396 11.25 -0.50 8.11
CA SER A 396 10.96 -0.52 6.67
C SER A 396 9.53 -1.00 6.39
N PHE A 397 8.86 -1.61 7.37
CA PHE A 397 7.53 -2.20 7.25
C PHE A 397 6.63 -1.77 8.40
N PHE A 398 5.46 -1.26 8.08
CA PHE A 398 4.45 -1.00 9.11
C PHE A 398 3.05 -1.23 8.56
N PHE A 399 2.34 -2.18 9.15
CA PHE A 399 0.96 -2.51 8.82
C PHE A 399 0.03 -2.06 9.95
N ASP A 400 -0.87 -1.13 9.65
CA ASP A 400 -1.91 -0.69 10.58
C ASP A 400 -3.21 -1.45 10.31
N PRO A 401 -3.60 -2.40 11.18
CA PRO A 401 -4.84 -3.18 10.99
C PRO A 401 -6.11 -2.37 11.22
N THR A 402 -6.02 -1.12 11.67
CA THR A 402 -7.17 -0.27 11.98
C THR A 402 -7.68 0.50 10.77
N LEU A 403 -6.84 0.67 9.74
CA LEU A 403 -7.18 1.35 8.50
C LEU A 403 -8.22 0.55 7.69
N ALA A 404 -9.06 1.25 6.93
CA ALA A 404 -10.12 0.65 6.14
C ALA A 404 -9.57 -0.34 5.11
N GLU A 405 -8.52 0.04 4.37
CA GLU A 405 -7.88 -0.79 3.35
C GLU A 405 -7.22 -2.04 3.96
N SER A 406 -6.63 -1.90 5.17
CA SER A 406 -6.06 -3.04 5.90
C SER A 406 -7.13 -4.03 6.35
N LYS A 407 -8.27 -3.53 6.83
CA LYS A 407 -9.41 -4.37 7.21
C LYS A 407 -10.01 -5.10 6.01
N ASP A 408 -10.12 -4.41 4.88
CA ASP A 408 -10.61 -5.01 3.63
C ASP A 408 -9.64 -6.11 3.16
N PHE A 409 -8.34 -5.84 3.15
CA PHE A 409 -7.32 -6.86 2.85
C PHE A 409 -7.44 -8.08 3.78
N LEU A 410 -7.51 -7.88 5.10
CA LEU A 410 -7.60 -8.97 6.08
C LEU A 410 -8.86 -9.81 5.89
N SER A 411 -9.99 -9.17 5.58
CA SER A 411 -11.26 -9.83 5.30
C SER A 411 -11.19 -10.68 4.03
N GLN A 412 -10.69 -10.10 2.94
CA GLN A 412 -10.53 -10.81 1.67
C GLN A 412 -9.53 -11.96 1.77
N PHE A 413 -8.38 -11.72 2.42
CA PHE A 413 -7.36 -12.75 2.62
C PHE A 413 -7.92 -13.95 3.39
N THR A 414 -8.61 -13.70 4.51
CA THR A 414 -9.23 -14.78 5.28
C THR A 414 -10.32 -15.50 4.50
N GLY A 415 -11.13 -14.77 3.73
CA GLY A 415 -12.19 -15.34 2.89
C GLY A 415 -11.66 -16.22 1.76
N TRP A 416 -10.51 -15.87 1.18
CA TRP A 416 -9.91 -16.63 0.06
C TRP A 416 -9.12 -17.86 0.51
N PHE A 417 -8.34 -17.71 1.59
CA PHE A 417 -7.36 -18.72 1.99
C PHE A 417 -7.74 -19.49 3.25
N SER A 418 -8.89 -19.14 3.88
CA SER A 418 -9.44 -19.82 5.05
C SER A 418 -8.53 -19.84 6.28
N HIS A 419 -7.55 -18.92 6.34
CA HIS A 419 -6.70 -18.70 7.52
C HIS A 419 -6.38 -17.21 7.69
N LYS A 420 -5.91 -16.84 8.87
CA LYS A 420 -5.53 -15.47 9.20
C LYS A 420 -4.10 -15.16 8.76
N VAL A 421 -3.84 -13.89 8.48
CA VAL A 421 -2.49 -13.38 8.28
C VAL A 421 -1.64 -13.66 9.53
N SER A 422 -0.46 -14.23 9.33
CA SER A 422 0.48 -14.56 10.42
C SER A 422 1.00 -13.29 11.12
N ASN A 423 1.27 -13.43 12.42
CA ASN A 423 1.93 -12.38 13.17
C ASN A 423 3.45 -12.45 12.99
N SER A 424 3.92 -12.11 11.81
CA SER A 424 5.33 -12.05 11.44
C SER A 424 5.79 -10.62 11.20
N TYR A 425 7.09 -10.41 11.12
CA TYR A 425 7.71 -9.18 10.65
C TYR A 425 8.76 -9.51 9.58
N PRO A 426 8.57 -9.03 8.33
CA PRO A 426 7.35 -8.40 7.80
C PRO A 426 6.15 -9.37 7.80
N LYS A 427 4.94 -8.86 7.57
CA LYS A 427 3.78 -9.70 7.24
C LYS A 427 3.91 -10.14 5.80
N TYR A 428 4.24 -11.40 5.57
CA TYR A 428 4.57 -11.91 4.24
C TYR A 428 3.42 -11.81 3.25
N SER A 429 2.19 -12.06 3.66
CA SER A 429 1.02 -11.87 2.80
C SER A 429 0.82 -10.41 2.37
N VAL A 430 1.02 -9.46 3.28
CA VAL A 430 0.93 -8.03 2.95
C VAL A 430 2.09 -7.60 2.05
N LEU A 431 3.29 -8.14 2.26
CA LEU A 431 4.43 -7.89 1.40
C LEU A 431 4.16 -8.35 -0.04
N GLY A 432 3.63 -9.57 -0.21
CA GLY A 432 3.25 -10.07 -1.53
C GLY A 432 2.20 -9.20 -2.21
N TYR A 433 1.20 -8.78 -1.48
CA TYR A 433 0.15 -7.88 -1.94
C TYR A 433 0.70 -6.53 -2.42
N ASP A 434 1.55 -5.89 -1.62
CA ASP A 434 2.14 -4.59 -1.93
C ASP A 434 3.05 -4.68 -3.17
N LEU A 435 3.91 -5.72 -3.24
CA LEU A 435 4.80 -5.91 -4.39
C LEU A 435 4.04 -6.17 -5.68
N ALA A 436 3.01 -7.02 -5.65
CA ALA A 436 2.17 -7.26 -6.82
C ALA A 436 1.55 -5.95 -7.32
N ARG A 437 0.91 -5.19 -6.42
CA ARG A 437 0.22 -3.96 -6.78
C ARG A 437 1.18 -2.90 -7.34
N TYR A 438 2.33 -2.71 -6.72
CA TYR A 438 3.29 -1.71 -7.17
C TYR A 438 3.94 -2.10 -8.49
N PHE A 439 4.64 -3.23 -8.57
CA PHE A 439 5.47 -3.56 -9.73
C PHE A 439 4.66 -3.95 -10.96
N ILE A 440 3.55 -4.67 -10.81
CA ILE A 440 2.72 -5.03 -11.96
C ILE A 440 2.03 -3.79 -12.52
N ARG A 441 1.51 -2.91 -11.67
CA ARG A 441 0.93 -1.63 -12.10
C ARG A 441 1.97 -0.77 -12.81
N ALA A 442 3.15 -0.63 -12.20
CA ALA A 442 4.25 0.13 -12.76
C ALA A 442 4.65 -0.36 -14.14
N TYR A 443 4.85 -1.67 -14.29
CA TYR A 443 5.21 -2.26 -15.57
C TYR A 443 4.09 -2.13 -16.61
N SER A 444 2.84 -2.32 -16.22
CA SER A 444 1.69 -2.16 -17.12
C SER A 444 1.54 -0.73 -17.65
N MET A 445 1.95 0.28 -16.87
CA MET A 445 1.87 1.69 -17.26
C MET A 445 3.06 2.16 -18.08
N TYR A 446 4.27 1.71 -17.77
CA TYR A 446 5.51 2.27 -18.29
C TYR A 446 6.37 1.24 -19.05
N GLY A 447 6.00 -0.04 -19.03
CA GLY A 447 6.76 -1.12 -19.67
C GLY A 447 8.20 -1.18 -19.18
N GLN A 448 9.14 -1.33 -20.13
CA GLN A 448 10.59 -1.38 -19.82
C GLN A 448 11.16 -0.05 -19.28
N ASN A 449 10.39 1.04 -19.35
CA ASN A 449 10.83 2.35 -18.86
C ASN A 449 10.36 2.65 -17.43
N PHE A 450 9.73 1.68 -16.73
CA PHE A 450 9.14 1.99 -15.42
C PHE A 450 10.17 2.49 -14.41
N VAL A 451 11.41 2.01 -14.45
CA VAL A 451 12.49 2.46 -13.55
C VAL A 451 12.83 3.95 -13.70
N ASN A 452 12.63 4.52 -14.90
CA ASN A 452 12.82 5.95 -15.14
C ASN A 452 11.61 6.80 -14.71
N SER A 453 10.48 6.14 -14.40
CA SER A 453 9.22 6.78 -14.02
C SER A 453 8.83 6.51 -12.58
N MET A 454 9.73 5.95 -11.77
CA MET A 454 9.44 5.50 -10.40
C MET A 454 8.91 6.61 -9.49
N SER A 455 9.40 7.84 -9.64
CA SER A 455 8.91 8.99 -8.88
C SER A 455 7.45 9.36 -9.16
N SER A 456 6.92 8.91 -10.31
CA SER A 456 5.53 9.15 -10.75
C SER A 456 4.59 8.00 -10.38
N ILE A 457 5.11 6.88 -9.86
CA ILE A 457 4.31 5.72 -9.50
C ILE A 457 3.79 5.90 -8.07
N PRO A 458 2.46 5.89 -7.85
CA PRO A 458 1.92 5.99 -6.50
C PRO A 458 2.38 4.83 -5.62
N SER A 459 2.88 5.17 -4.43
CA SER A 459 3.21 4.20 -3.38
C SER A 459 2.05 4.14 -2.39
N ASP A 460 1.13 3.20 -2.59
CA ASP A 460 -0.09 2.97 -1.83
C ASP A 460 -0.10 1.59 -1.13
N GLY A 461 1.08 1.14 -0.71
CA GLY A 461 1.23 -0.14 -0.01
C GLY A 461 0.66 -0.11 1.40
N LEU A 462 0.09 -1.23 1.82
CA LEU A 462 -0.49 -1.39 3.17
C LEU A 462 0.58 -1.47 4.25
N GLN A 463 1.75 -2.00 3.92
CA GLN A 463 2.86 -2.21 4.83
C GLN A 463 4.13 -1.50 4.38
N LEU A 464 4.33 -1.35 3.07
CA LEU A 464 5.56 -0.93 2.43
C LEU A 464 5.29 0.28 1.53
N ASP A 465 6.06 1.34 1.67
CA ASP A 465 6.15 2.40 0.67
C ASP A 465 7.38 2.20 -0.19
N PHE A 466 7.32 2.68 -1.43
CA PHE A 466 8.40 2.54 -2.39
C PHE A 466 9.09 3.87 -2.65
N HIS A 467 10.39 3.89 -2.44
CA HIS A 467 11.29 4.96 -2.83
C HIS A 467 12.54 4.31 -3.42
N LEU A 468 12.44 3.95 -4.70
CA LEU A 468 13.47 3.23 -5.40
C LEU A 468 14.59 4.18 -5.85
N GLN A 469 15.80 3.94 -5.39
CA GLN A 469 17.00 4.67 -5.76
C GLN A 469 17.96 3.74 -6.50
N ARG A 470 18.64 4.30 -7.51
CA ARG A 470 19.71 3.59 -8.20
C ARG A 470 20.96 3.63 -7.30
N GLY A 471 21.34 2.47 -6.78
CA GLY A 471 22.52 2.29 -5.94
C GLY A 471 23.79 2.01 -6.73
N GLU A 472 24.89 1.80 -6.01
CA GLU A 472 26.13 1.27 -6.57
C GLU A 472 25.86 -0.06 -7.28
N GLY A 473 26.66 -0.40 -8.30
CA GLY A 473 26.48 -1.62 -9.07
C GLY A 473 25.27 -1.65 -9.99
N ASN A 474 24.61 -0.50 -10.24
CA ASN A 474 23.50 -0.39 -11.16
C ASN A 474 22.26 -1.23 -10.77
N ILE A 475 21.99 -1.33 -9.47
CA ILE A 475 20.84 -2.02 -8.88
C ILE A 475 19.91 -0.95 -8.28
N TYR A 476 18.60 -1.12 -8.46
CA TYR A 476 17.61 -0.28 -7.79
C TYR A 476 17.29 -0.83 -6.41
N THR A 477 17.22 0.04 -5.42
CA THR A 477 16.97 -0.35 -4.04
C THR A 477 15.88 0.52 -3.43
N ASN A 478 14.90 -0.10 -2.78
CA ASN A 478 13.92 0.61 -1.98
C ASN A 478 14.53 0.95 -0.62
N ASP A 479 14.87 2.20 -0.40
CA ASP A 479 15.49 2.69 0.83
C ASP A 479 14.50 3.40 1.76
N ARG A 480 13.20 3.28 1.52
CA ARG A 480 12.15 3.85 2.35
C ARG A 480 12.15 3.23 3.73
N PHE A 481 12.07 4.08 4.75
CA PHE A 481 11.81 3.66 6.12
C PHE A 481 10.80 4.61 6.77
N PHE A 482 10.29 4.21 7.93
CA PHE A 482 9.35 4.97 8.74
C PHE A 482 9.89 5.17 10.14
N PHE A 483 9.57 6.32 10.75
CA PHE A 483 9.41 6.39 12.19
C PHE A 483 7.94 6.11 12.52
N VAL A 484 7.72 5.05 13.28
CA VAL A 484 6.40 4.66 13.75
C VAL A 484 6.27 5.10 15.21
N ASN A 485 5.41 6.08 15.42
CA ASN A 485 5.19 6.69 16.73
C ASN A 485 3.96 6.08 17.38
N TYR A 486 4.13 5.61 18.61
CA TYR A 486 3.09 5.06 19.47
C TYR A 486 2.75 6.09 20.54
N PRO A 487 1.89 7.08 20.27
CA PRO A 487 1.57 8.11 21.26
C PRO A 487 0.73 7.52 22.39
N SER A 488 0.77 8.15 23.57
CA SER A 488 -0.02 7.75 24.74
C SER A 488 -1.53 7.82 24.50
N SER A 489 -1.96 8.66 23.56
CA SER A 489 -3.35 8.79 23.12
C SER A 489 -3.39 9.01 21.61
N GLY A 490 -4.50 8.64 20.97
CA GLY A 490 -4.71 8.80 19.54
C GLY A 490 -4.20 7.64 18.67
N ALA A 491 -4.12 7.86 17.38
CA ALA A 491 -3.68 6.88 16.40
C ALA A 491 -2.15 6.69 16.42
N ILE A 492 -1.70 5.53 15.97
CA ILE A 492 -0.27 5.31 15.66
C ILE A 492 0.05 6.15 14.41
N LEU A 493 1.16 6.85 14.42
CA LEU A 493 1.59 7.71 13.34
C LEU A 493 2.76 7.08 12.60
N ARG A 494 2.65 6.97 11.28
CA ARG A 494 3.71 6.50 10.38
C ARG A 494 4.29 7.70 9.65
N GLU A 495 5.51 8.09 9.96
CA GLU A 495 6.25 9.16 9.30
C GLU A 495 7.24 8.53 8.31
N ALA A 496 7.05 8.77 7.02
CA ALA A 496 7.91 8.26 5.95
C ALA A 496 9.17 9.11 5.75
N HIS A 497 10.32 8.47 5.56
CA HIS A 497 11.62 9.09 5.34
C HIS A 497 12.33 8.57 4.11
#